data_41a9b1d5c0ab49d456bc203c5f16df19
#
_entry.id   41a9b1d5c0ab49d456bc203c5f16df19
#
_cell.length_a   1.000
_cell.length_b   1.000
_cell.length_c   1.000
_cell.angle_alpha   90.00
_cell.angle_beta   90.00
_cell.angle_gamma   90.00
#
_symmetry.space_group_name_H-M   'P 1'
#
loop_
_entity.id
_entity.type
_entity.pdbx_description
1 polymer ?
#
loop_
_entity_poly.entity_id
_entity_poly.type
_entity_poly.pdbx_seq_one_letter_code
_entity_poly.pdbx_strand_id
1 'polypeptide(L)' 'MNGEKFRLIRLYSSMNQRDFAEYIGVSTATVAHIELGNRAVTPMVKSKLAAKFDLTDDFLSYVEKYRRLS' A
#
# COMPACT_ATOMS: atom_id res chain seq x y z
N MET A 1 -9.07 3.06 3.42
CA MET A 1 -7.59 3.12 3.40
C MET A 1 -7.17 4.38 2.67
N ASN A 2 -6.23 5.13 3.23
CA ASN A 2 -5.72 6.33 2.61
C ASN A 2 -4.36 6.08 1.95
N GLY A 3 -3.85 7.09 1.24
CA GLY A 3 -2.58 6.97 0.52
C GLY A 3 -1.38 6.77 1.43
N GLU A 4 -1.42 7.33 2.63
CA GLU A 4 -0.35 7.16 3.61
C GLU A 4 -0.26 5.71 4.08
N LYS A 5 -1.38 5.10 4.40
CA LYS A 5 -1.43 3.69 4.82
C LYS A 5 -0.98 2.78 3.68
N PHE A 6 -1.39 3.09 2.45
CA PHE A 6 -0.96 2.37 1.26
C PHE A 6 0.57 2.42 1.12
N ARG A 7 1.14 3.61 1.28
CA ARG A 7 2.60 3.80 1.23
C ARG A 7 3.31 3.03 2.34
N LEU A 8 2.75 3.01 3.55
CA LEU A 8 3.35 2.28 4.68
C LEU A 8 3.41 0.78 4.42
N ILE A 9 2.37 0.22 3.80
CA ILE A 9 2.36 -1.19 3.42
C ILE A 9 3.51 -1.45 2.44
N ARG A 10 3.71 -0.57 1.48
CA ARG A 10 4.82 -0.68 0.53
C ARG A 10 6.18 -0.62 1.24
N LEU A 11 6.38 0.37 2.10
CA LEU A 11 7.64 0.55 2.83
C LEU A 11 7.90 -0.64 3.76
N TYR A 12 6.87 -1.11 4.44
CA TYR A 12 6.98 -2.30 5.29
C TYR A 12 7.44 -3.52 4.48
N SER A 13 7.04 -3.61 3.22
CA SER A 13 7.40 -4.71 2.33
C SER A 13 8.78 -4.54 1.68
N SER A 14 9.47 -3.45 1.97
CA SER A 14 10.81 -3.13 1.44
C SER A 14 10.84 -3.06 -0.09
N MET A 15 9.75 -2.58 -0.68
CA MET A 15 9.62 -2.45 -2.13
C MET A 15 9.62 -0.98 -2.55
N ASN A 16 10.22 -0.68 -3.71
CA ASN A 16 10.03 0.61 -4.34
C ASN A 16 8.65 0.65 -5.04
N GLN A 17 8.26 1.80 -5.57
CA GLN A 17 6.95 1.97 -6.20
C GLN A 17 6.74 1.04 -7.39
N ARG A 18 7.76 0.89 -8.22
CA ARG A 18 7.71 0.04 -9.40
C ARG A 18 7.52 -1.43 -9.04
N ASP A 19 8.32 -1.95 -8.12
CA ASP A 19 8.24 -3.34 -7.71
C ASP A 19 6.92 -3.64 -6.99
N PHE A 20 6.45 -2.71 -6.17
CA PHE A 20 5.19 -2.85 -5.48
C PHE A 20 4.01 -2.88 -6.46
N ALA A 21 4.02 -1.97 -7.46
CA ALA A 21 3.01 -1.93 -8.50
C ALA A 21 2.95 -3.26 -9.26
N GLU A 22 4.11 -3.76 -9.66
CA GLU A 22 4.21 -5.05 -10.35
C GLU A 22 3.69 -6.19 -9.49
N TYR A 23 4.04 -6.18 -8.20
CA TYR A 23 3.66 -7.24 -7.27
C TYR A 23 2.14 -7.31 -7.07
N ILE A 24 1.48 -6.16 -6.90
CA ILE A 24 0.02 -6.14 -6.69
C ILE A 24 -0.78 -6.09 -8.00
N GLY A 25 -0.12 -5.86 -9.13
CA GLY A 25 -0.78 -5.90 -10.44
C GLY A 25 -1.44 -4.59 -10.88
N VAL A 26 -0.81 -3.45 -10.56
CA VAL A 26 -1.27 -2.13 -11.03
C VAL A 26 -0.10 -1.40 -11.70
N SER A 27 -0.36 -0.23 -12.30
CA SER A 27 0.71 0.56 -12.89
C SER A 27 1.51 1.31 -11.82
N THR A 28 2.77 1.61 -12.11
CA THR A 28 3.61 2.44 -11.22
C THR A 28 2.96 3.81 -11.00
N ALA A 29 2.38 4.39 -12.04
CA ALA A 29 1.69 5.67 -11.93
C ALA A 29 0.52 5.61 -10.95
N THR A 30 -0.22 4.51 -10.92
CA THR A 30 -1.31 4.33 -9.95
C THR A 30 -0.77 4.36 -8.51
N VAL A 31 0.33 3.65 -8.25
CA VAL A 31 0.96 3.66 -6.92
C VAL A 31 1.40 5.08 -6.54
N ALA A 32 2.10 5.76 -7.45
CA ALA A 32 2.61 7.11 -7.21
C ALA A 32 1.47 8.10 -6.91
N HIS A 33 0.40 8.08 -7.71
CA HIS A 33 -0.73 9.00 -7.52
C HIS A 33 -1.50 8.73 -6.22
N ILE A 34 -1.64 7.47 -5.83
CA ILE A 34 -2.26 7.12 -4.55
C ILE A 34 -1.42 7.66 -3.39
N GLU A 35 -0.12 7.48 -3.44
CA GLU A 35 0.77 7.94 -2.37
C GLU A 35 0.84 9.45 -2.27
N LEU A 36 0.69 10.16 -3.38
CA LEU A 36 0.63 11.63 -3.40
C LEU A 36 -0.73 12.18 -2.96
N GLY A 37 -1.72 11.33 -2.79
CA GLY A 37 -3.07 11.76 -2.44
C GLY A 37 -3.91 12.24 -3.63
N ASN A 38 -3.41 12.07 -4.86
CA ASN A 38 -4.11 12.48 -6.09
C ASN A 38 -5.14 11.46 -6.57
N ARG A 39 -5.10 10.26 -6.04
CA ARG A 39 -6.01 9.18 -6.43
C ARG A 39 -6.38 8.36 -5.20
N ALA A 40 -7.66 8.03 -5.08
CA ALA A 40 -8.13 7.19 -3.98
C ALA A 40 -7.70 5.73 -4.20
N VAL A 41 -7.62 4.98 -3.11
CA VAL A 41 -7.47 3.53 -3.16
C VAL A 41 -8.85 2.96 -3.49
N THR A 42 -9.08 2.64 -4.77
CA THR A 42 -10.36 2.13 -5.25
C THR A 42 -10.61 0.72 -4.72
N PRO A 43 -11.87 0.23 -4.74
CA PRO A 43 -12.16 -1.16 -4.38
C PRO A 43 -11.37 -2.18 -5.21
N MET A 44 -11.12 -1.88 -6.49
CA MET A 44 -10.31 -2.75 -7.35
C MET A 44 -8.86 -2.84 -6.86
N VAL A 45 -8.24 -1.69 -6.57
CA VAL A 45 -6.87 -1.66 -6.05
C VAL A 45 -6.80 -2.35 -4.69
N LYS A 46 -7.79 -2.10 -3.83
CA LYS A 46 -7.86 -2.72 -2.51
C LYS A 46 -7.96 -4.25 -2.61
N SER A 47 -8.74 -4.74 -3.57
CA SER A 47 -8.86 -6.17 -3.84
C SER A 47 -7.53 -6.78 -4.28
N LYS A 48 -6.82 -6.11 -5.17
CA LYS A 48 -5.49 -6.55 -5.63
C LYS A 48 -4.47 -6.56 -4.50
N LEU A 49 -4.54 -5.56 -3.63
CA LEU A 49 -3.69 -5.48 -2.45
C LEU A 49 -3.99 -6.62 -1.48
N ALA A 50 -5.27 -6.88 -1.22
CA ALA A 50 -5.71 -7.94 -0.32
C ALA A 50 -5.33 -9.33 -0.82
N ALA A 51 -5.20 -9.51 -2.13
CA ALA A 51 -4.77 -10.78 -2.71
C ALA A 51 -3.31 -11.10 -2.39
N LYS A 52 -2.50 -10.09 -2.07
CA LYS A 52 -1.07 -10.23 -1.80
C LYS A 52 -0.71 -10.03 -0.33
N PHE A 53 -1.54 -9.34 0.43
CA PHE A 53 -1.29 -9.03 1.84
C PHE A 53 -2.52 -9.39 2.67
N ASP A 54 -2.29 -9.85 3.88
CA ASP A 54 -3.36 -10.08 4.85
C ASP A 54 -3.69 -8.73 5.52
N LEU A 55 -4.77 -8.09 5.07
CA LEU A 55 -5.17 -6.77 5.53
C LEU A 55 -6.04 -6.82 6.78
N THR A 56 -5.67 -7.67 7.75
CA THR A 56 -6.34 -7.74 9.04
C THR A 56 -6.05 -6.48 9.86
N ASP A 57 -6.89 -6.23 10.86
CA ASP A 57 -6.66 -5.12 11.79
C ASP A 57 -5.30 -5.27 12.50
N ASP A 58 -4.89 -6.49 12.83
CA ASP A 58 -3.60 -6.76 13.44
C ASP A 58 -2.45 -6.38 12.53
N PHE A 59 -2.53 -6.74 11.25
CA PHE A 59 -1.50 -6.38 10.27
C PHE A 59 -1.43 -4.86 10.11
N LEU A 60 -2.58 -4.21 9.97
CA LEU A 60 -2.62 -2.76 9.80
C LEU A 60 -2.11 -2.03 11.03
N SER A 61 -2.41 -2.53 12.23
CA SER A 61 -1.86 -2.00 13.48
C SER A 61 -0.34 -2.15 13.53
N TYR A 62 0.18 -3.27 13.06
CA TYR A 62 1.61 -3.51 13.00
C TYR A 62 2.30 -2.52 12.04
N VAL A 63 1.70 -2.26 10.88
CA VAL A 63 2.22 -1.28 9.93
C VAL A 63 2.26 0.12 10.57
N GLU A 64 1.23 0.50 11.32
CA GLU A 64 1.20 1.77 12.04
C GLU A 64 2.32 1.87 13.09
N LYS A 65 2.60 0.78 13.79
CA LYS A 65 3.73 0.74 14.74
C LYS A 65 5.06 0.92 14.03
N TYR A 66 5.21 0.31 12.87
CA TYR A 66 6.42 0.46 12.06
C TYR A 66 6.66 1.92 11.73
N ARG A 67 5.60 2.66 11.38
CA ARG A 67 5.67 4.09 11.12
C ARG A 67 6.24 4.87 12.30
N ARG A 68 5.83 4.51 13.54
CA ARG A 68 6.28 5.21 14.75
C ARG A 68 7.76 4.99 15.04
N LEU A 69 8.35 3.94 14.51
CA LEU A 69 9.76 3.63 14.71
C LEU A 69 10.67 4.28 13.67
N SER A 70 10.11 4.83 12.61
CA SER A 70 10.90 5.42 11.52
C SER A 70 10.96 6.97 11.58
#